data_62ff16bd047c976f7421887a981cd0a2
#
_entry.id   62ff16bd047c976f7421887a981cd0a2
#
_cell.length_a   1.000
_cell.length_b   1.000
_cell.length_c   1.000
_cell.angle_alpha   90.00
_cell.angle_beta   90.00
_cell.angle_gamma   90.00
#
_symmetry.space_group_name_H-M   'P 1'
#
loop_
_entity.id
_entity.type
_entity.pdbx_description
1 polymer ?
#
loop_
_entity_poly.entity_id
_entity_poly.type
_entity_poly.pdbx_seq_one_letter_code
_entity_poly.pdbx_strand_id
1 'polypeptide(L)'
;MDCRSFYLQIAGCITAEILSCQLRPGQQMQSIRRLSVQYRVNPHTVQRAMDKLKREHLLEKCGQRLFITSDRELLRRSRQQEGARLVGAFLEDMESLGYTRTEARQMAQQAVPPSWR
;
A
#
# COMPACT_ATOMS: atom_id res chain seq x y z
N MET A 1 7.13 -14.46 -9.63
CA MET A 1 6.30 -14.81 -8.48
C MET A 1 6.73 -13.98 -7.27
N ASP A 2 5.79 -13.43 -6.55
CA ASP A 2 6.08 -12.64 -5.37
C ASP A 2 6.50 -13.55 -4.23
N CYS A 3 7.71 -13.35 -3.69
CA CYS A 3 8.26 -14.16 -2.61
C CYS A 3 8.00 -13.57 -1.22
N ARG A 4 7.24 -12.47 -1.14
CA ARG A 4 6.91 -11.86 0.16
C ARG A 4 5.95 -12.76 0.92
N SER A 5 6.05 -12.73 2.25
CA SER A 5 5.11 -13.43 3.10
C SER A 5 3.69 -12.86 2.92
N PHE A 6 2.68 -13.66 3.24
CA PHE A 6 1.29 -13.25 3.05
C PHE A 6 0.94 -12.00 3.86
N TYR A 7 1.51 -11.86 5.08
CA TYR A 7 1.16 -10.70 5.88
C TYR A 7 1.65 -9.39 5.24
N LEU A 8 2.79 -9.40 4.54
CA LEU A 8 3.29 -8.23 3.82
C LEU A 8 2.41 -7.91 2.63
N GLN A 9 1.92 -8.93 1.93
CA GLN A 9 1.00 -8.71 0.81
C GLN A 9 -0.32 -8.10 1.29
N ILE A 10 -0.87 -8.61 2.39
CA ILE A 10 -2.10 -8.07 2.96
C ILE A 10 -1.89 -6.64 3.44
N ALA A 11 -0.80 -6.38 4.16
CA ALA A 11 -0.49 -5.03 4.61
C ALA A 11 -0.36 -4.07 3.44
N GLY A 12 0.27 -4.50 2.34
CA GLY A 12 0.39 -3.70 1.13
C GLY A 12 -0.95 -3.38 0.49
N CYS A 13 -1.84 -4.36 0.42
CA CYS A 13 -3.19 -4.15 -0.12
C CYS A 13 -3.97 -3.14 0.72
N ILE A 14 -3.92 -3.28 2.03
CA ILE A 14 -4.64 -2.37 2.94
C ILE A 14 -4.03 -0.98 2.90
N THR A 15 -2.70 -0.88 2.85
CA THR A 15 -2.02 0.40 2.69
C THR A 15 -2.51 1.12 1.44
N ALA A 16 -2.61 0.42 0.31
CA ALA A 16 -3.11 1.01 -0.93
C ALA A 16 -4.54 1.53 -0.77
N GLU A 17 -5.40 0.77 -0.08
CA GLU A 17 -6.78 1.20 0.18
C GLU A 17 -6.82 2.46 1.06
N ILE A 18 -5.94 2.54 2.05
CA ILE A 18 -5.85 3.71 2.93
C ILE A 18 -5.34 4.93 2.16
N LEU A 19 -4.26 4.76 1.40
CA LEU A 19 -3.62 5.88 0.70
C LEU A 19 -4.47 6.38 -0.48
N SER A 20 -5.28 5.50 -1.08
CA SER A 20 -6.20 5.88 -2.16
C SER A 20 -7.54 6.42 -1.64
N CYS A 21 -7.73 6.44 -0.32
CA CYS A 21 -8.96 6.87 0.35
C CYS A 21 -10.16 5.96 0.08
N GLN A 22 -9.94 4.71 -0.34
CA GLN A 22 -10.99 3.70 -0.33
C GLN A 22 -11.40 3.40 1.12
N LEU A 23 -10.40 3.36 2.01
CA LEU A 23 -10.63 3.40 3.46
C LEU A 23 -10.34 4.82 3.91
N ARG A 24 -11.36 5.48 4.46
CA ARG A 24 -11.29 6.92 4.75
C ARG A 24 -10.57 7.19 6.08
N PRO A 25 -9.96 8.37 6.23
CA PRO A 25 -9.40 8.77 7.51
C PRO A 25 -10.45 8.69 8.62
N GLY A 26 -10.07 8.09 9.75
CA GLY A 26 -10.98 7.93 10.89
C GLY A 26 -11.96 6.79 10.78
N GLN A 27 -12.03 6.11 9.65
CA GLN A 27 -12.92 4.98 9.45
C GLN A 27 -12.47 3.78 10.30
N GLN A 28 -13.42 3.06 10.85
CA GLN A 28 -13.11 1.85 11.60
C GLN A 28 -12.65 0.74 10.66
N MET A 29 -11.55 0.08 11.03
CA MET A 29 -11.04 -1.07 10.29
C MET A 29 -11.90 -2.29 10.57
N GLN A 30 -12.03 -3.19 9.60
CA GLN A 30 -12.71 -4.45 9.78
C GLN A 30 -11.98 -5.32 10.81
N SER A 31 -12.70 -6.22 11.46
CA SER A 31 -12.14 -7.13 12.45
C SER A 31 -11.14 -8.09 11.82
N ILE A 32 -10.22 -8.60 12.63
CA ILE A 32 -9.26 -9.61 12.19
C ILE A 32 -9.96 -10.84 11.65
N ARG A 33 -11.04 -11.26 12.31
CA ARG A 33 -11.83 -12.42 11.88
C ARG A 33 -12.38 -12.20 10.47
N ARG A 34 -12.93 -11.02 10.23
CA ARG A 34 -13.55 -10.68 8.96
C ARG A 34 -12.51 -10.60 7.85
N LEU A 35 -11.35 -10.00 8.14
CA LEU A 35 -10.25 -9.92 7.18
C LEU A 35 -9.66 -11.30 6.89
N SER A 36 -9.58 -12.18 7.88
CA SER A 36 -9.06 -13.54 7.66
C SER A 36 -9.96 -14.31 6.71
N VAL A 37 -11.27 -14.13 6.80
CA VAL A 37 -12.22 -14.76 5.88
C VAL A 37 -12.07 -14.16 4.48
N GLN A 38 -11.99 -12.82 4.41
CA GLN A 38 -11.90 -12.10 3.13
C GLN A 38 -10.64 -12.49 2.35
N TYR A 39 -9.49 -12.56 3.03
CA TYR A 39 -8.20 -12.87 2.40
C TYR A 39 -7.89 -14.36 2.39
N ARG A 40 -8.72 -15.19 3.03
CA ARG A 40 -8.54 -16.65 3.12
C ARG A 40 -7.19 -17.01 3.71
N VAL A 41 -6.86 -16.38 4.83
CA VAL A 41 -5.61 -16.61 5.55
C VAL A 41 -5.88 -16.82 7.03
N ASN A 42 -4.87 -17.33 7.73
CA ASN A 42 -4.93 -17.51 9.17
C ASN A 42 -5.07 -16.14 9.88
N PRO A 43 -5.87 -16.06 10.96
CA PRO A 43 -5.99 -14.82 11.73
C PRO A 43 -4.65 -14.27 12.23
N HIS A 44 -3.67 -15.11 12.52
CA HIS A 44 -2.34 -14.66 12.93
C HIS A 44 -1.64 -13.88 11.81
N THR A 45 -1.86 -14.28 10.57
CA THR A 45 -1.32 -13.56 9.40
C THR A 45 -1.91 -12.16 9.32
N VAL A 46 -3.23 -12.05 9.53
CA VAL A 46 -3.90 -10.75 9.55
C VAL A 46 -3.40 -9.90 10.72
N GLN A 47 -3.25 -10.52 11.90
CA GLN A 47 -2.74 -9.81 13.08
C GLN A 47 -1.37 -9.20 12.81
N ARG A 48 -0.47 -9.95 12.17
CA ARG A 48 0.86 -9.43 11.81
C ARG A 48 0.76 -8.25 10.86
N ALA A 49 -0.16 -8.32 9.88
CA ALA A 49 -0.39 -7.22 8.96
C ALA A 49 -0.89 -5.97 9.70
N MET A 50 -1.85 -6.15 10.62
CA MET A 50 -2.38 -5.05 11.42
C MET A 50 -1.29 -4.43 12.30
N ASP A 51 -0.46 -5.27 12.92
CA ASP A 51 0.64 -4.80 13.76
C ASP A 51 1.63 -3.95 12.96
N LYS A 52 1.92 -4.36 11.72
CA LYS A 52 2.79 -3.58 10.84
C LYS A 52 2.17 -2.21 10.54
N LEU A 53 0.89 -2.17 10.21
CA LEU A 53 0.21 -0.91 9.91
C LEU A 53 0.12 0.00 11.13
N LYS A 54 -0.02 -0.57 12.33
CA LYS A 54 0.04 0.21 13.57
C LYS A 54 1.43 0.81 13.79
N ARG A 55 2.48 0.02 13.55
CA ARG A 55 3.85 0.54 13.67
C ARG A 55 4.12 1.69 12.71
N GLU A 56 3.47 1.65 11.55
CA GLU A 56 3.61 2.70 10.55
C GLU A 56 2.63 3.86 10.78
N HIS A 57 1.87 3.81 11.87
CA HIS A 57 0.91 4.84 12.27
C HIS A 57 -0.26 5.02 11.29
N LEU A 58 -0.46 4.08 10.39
CA LEU A 58 -1.61 4.09 9.49
C LEU A 58 -2.89 3.63 10.17
N LEU A 59 -2.76 2.80 11.20
CA LEU A 59 -3.87 2.37 12.05
C LEU A 59 -3.64 2.83 13.47
N GLU A 60 -4.73 3.24 14.11
CA GLU A 60 -4.74 3.68 15.50
C GLU A 60 -5.67 2.77 16.30
N LYS A 61 -5.22 2.33 17.48
CA LYS A 61 -6.03 1.51 18.36
C LYS A 61 -6.79 2.41 19.32
N CYS A 62 -8.09 2.20 19.40
CA CYS A 62 -8.95 2.88 20.39
C CYS A 62 -9.81 1.80 21.06
N GLY A 63 -9.51 1.50 22.33
CA GLY A 63 -10.12 0.38 23.02
C GLY A 63 -9.74 -0.94 22.35
N GLN A 64 -10.73 -1.73 21.95
CA GLN A 64 -10.53 -3.00 21.28
C GLN A 64 -10.60 -2.90 19.76
N ARG A 65 -10.73 -1.69 19.22
CA ARG A 65 -10.97 -1.48 17.80
C ARG A 65 -9.83 -0.72 17.16
N LEU A 66 -9.66 -0.95 15.86
CA LEU A 66 -8.68 -0.26 15.05
C LEU A 66 -9.39 0.70 14.11
N PHE A 67 -8.77 1.87 13.92
CA PHE A 67 -9.28 2.93 13.04
C PHE A 67 -8.19 3.39 12.11
N ILE A 68 -8.58 3.80 10.90
CA ILE A 68 -7.66 4.44 9.98
C ILE A 68 -7.25 5.77 10.60
N THR A 69 -5.95 6.10 10.53
CA THR A 69 -5.46 7.37 11.07
C THR A 69 -6.22 8.56 10.49
N SER A 70 -6.44 9.56 11.33
CA SER A 70 -7.02 10.83 10.89
C SER A 70 -5.94 11.87 10.55
N ASP A 71 -4.67 11.52 10.68
CA ASP A 71 -3.55 12.41 10.41
C ASP A 71 -3.35 12.56 8.90
N ARG A 72 -3.95 13.59 8.33
CA ARG A 72 -3.95 13.81 6.89
C ARG A 72 -2.55 14.12 6.36
N GLU A 73 -1.72 14.77 7.17
CA GLU A 73 -0.34 15.04 6.77
C GLU A 73 0.49 13.77 6.69
N LEU A 74 0.30 12.86 7.64
CA LEU A 74 0.93 11.53 7.61
C LEU A 74 0.49 10.78 6.34
N LEU A 75 -0.80 10.79 6.04
CA LEU A 75 -1.33 10.10 4.85
C LEU A 75 -0.76 10.70 3.58
N ARG A 76 -0.66 12.02 3.50
CA ARG A 76 -0.08 12.69 2.33
C ARG A 76 1.38 12.31 2.13
N ARG A 77 2.17 12.34 3.21
CA ARG A 77 3.60 11.97 3.13
C ARG A 77 3.78 10.50 2.77
N SER A 78 2.97 9.63 3.38
CA SER A 78 3.05 8.18 3.10
C SER A 78 2.69 7.89 1.66
N ARG A 79 1.69 8.56 1.12
CA ARG A 79 1.29 8.40 -0.28
C ARG A 79 2.40 8.86 -1.22
N GLN A 80 3.02 9.98 -0.90
CA GLN A 80 4.12 10.52 -1.71
C GLN A 80 5.33 9.58 -1.70
N GLN A 81 5.67 9.06 -0.51
CA GLN A 81 6.78 8.11 -0.37
C GLN A 81 6.51 6.82 -1.15
N GLU A 82 5.30 6.30 -1.07
CA GLU A 82 4.94 5.07 -1.79
C GLU A 82 4.98 5.28 -3.30
N GLY A 83 4.50 6.44 -3.77
CA GLY A 83 4.58 6.79 -5.18
C GLY A 83 6.02 6.85 -5.67
N ALA A 84 6.89 7.50 -4.89
CA ALA A 84 8.31 7.58 -5.23
C ALA A 84 8.97 6.20 -5.26
N ARG A 85 8.59 5.33 -4.32
CA ARG A 85 9.11 3.95 -4.28
C ARG A 85 8.72 3.18 -5.54
N LEU A 86 7.47 3.32 -5.97
CA LEU A 86 6.99 2.63 -7.17
C LEU A 86 7.70 3.12 -8.42
N VAL A 87 7.93 4.42 -8.54
CA VAL A 87 8.67 4.98 -9.67
C VAL A 87 10.11 4.46 -9.67
N GLY A 88 10.75 4.45 -8.49
CA GLY A 88 12.10 3.93 -8.37
C GLY A 88 12.20 2.46 -8.76
N ALA A 89 11.24 1.64 -8.31
CA ALA A 89 11.21 0.22 -8.67
C ALA A 89 11.03 0.03 -10.18
N PHE A 90 10.17 0.82 -10.79
CA PHE A 90 9.98 0.79 -12.25
C PHE A 90 11.28 1.10 -12.98
N LEU A 91 11.99 2.15 -12.56
CA LEU A 91 13.24 2.54 -13.20
C LEU A 91 14.31 1.47 -13.04
N GLU A 92 14.42 0.88 -11.85
CA GLU A 92 15.38 -0.20 -11.61
C GLU A 92 15.08 -1.41 -12.48
N ASP A 93 13.82 -1.80 -12.60
CA ASP A 93 13.41 -2.92 -13.45
C ASP A 93 13.73 -2.64 -14.90
N MET A 94 13.50 -1.43 -15.38
CA MET A 94 13.83 -1.05 -16.75
C MET A 94 15.34 -1.08 -16.99
N GLU A 95 16.12 -0.57 -16.05
CA GLU A 95 17.58 -0.60 -16.14
C GLU A 95 18.09 -2.04 -16.20
N SER A 96 17.48 -2.97 -15.47
CA SER A 96 17.89 -4.37 -15.49
C SER A 96 17.66 -5.02 -16.85
N LEU A 97 16.76 -4.47 -17.67
CA LEU A 97 16.51 -4.92 -19.03
C LEU A 97 17.41 -4.19 -20.06
N GLY A 98 18.27 -3.29 -19.60
CA GLY A 98 19.18 -2.56 -20.46
C GLY A 98 18.69 -1.21 -20.95
N TYR A 99 17.50 -0.77 -20.51
CA TYR A 99 17.01 0.56 -20.88
C TYR A 99 17.72 1.65 -20.09
N THR A 100 17.96 2.77 -20.75
CA THR A 100 18.38 3.99 -20.04
C THR A 100 17.16 4.64 -19.37
N ARG A 101 17.43 5.55 -18.43
CA ARG A 101 16.35 6.27 -17.76
C ARG A 101 15.55 7.13 -18.76
N THR A 102 16.22 7.69 -19.74
CA THR A 102 15.55 8.46 -20.80
C THR A 102 14.62 7.57 -21.62
N GLU A 103 15.07 6.39 -22.00
CA GLU A 103 14.22 5.44 -22.73
C GLU A 103 13.05 4.98 -21.89
N ALA A 104 13.26 4.68 -20.61
CA ALA A 104 12.20 4.27 -19.71
C ALA A 104 11.15 5.36 -19.58
N ARG A 105 11.59 6.62 -19.45
CA ARG A 105 10.67 7.77 -19.36
C ARG A 105 9.82 7.91 -20.62
N GLN A 106 10.45 7.78 -21.79
CA GLN A 106 9.74 7.87 -23.05
C GLN A 106 8.68 6.78 -23.18
N MET A 107 9.03 5.54 -22.83
CA MET A 107 8.08 4.44 -22.86
C MET A 107 6.91 4.67 -21.90
N ALA A 108 7.19 5.19 -20.71
CA ALA A 108 6.15 5.51 -19.74
C ALA A 108 5.20 6.57 -20.28
N GLN A 109 5.72 7.60 -20.93
CA GLN A 109 4.90 8.66 -21.55
C GLN A 109 3.99 8.11 -22.62
N GLN A 110 4.48 7.18 -23.44
CA GLN A 110 3.68 6.56 -24.50
C GLN A 110 2.60 5.66 -23.93
N ALA A 111 2.85 5.05 -22.77
CA ALA A 111 1.89 4.16 -22.12
C ALA A 111 0.78 4.91 -21.39
N VAL A 112 0.95 6.22 -21.15
CA VAL A 112 -0.05 7.01 -20.41
C VAL A 112 -1.31 7.16 -21.25
N PRO A 113 -2.50 6.76 -20.76
CA PRO A 113 -3.74 6.94 -21.50
C PRO A 113 -4.05 8.43 -21.73
N PRO A 114 -4.74 8.77 -22.85
CA PRO A 114 -5.10 10.19 -23.08
C PRO A 114 -5.87 10.83 -21.92
N SER A 115 -6.62 10.04 -21.15
CA SER A 115 -7.39 10.54 -20.01
C SER A 115 -6.51 11.07 -18.87
N TRP A 116 -5.21 10.75 -18.87
CA TRP A 116 -4.26 11.19 -17.84
C TRP A 116 -3.47 12.44 -18.26
N ARG A 117 -3.64 12.87 -19.48
CA ARG A 117 -2.91 14.03 -20.03
C ARG A 117 -3.62 15.34 -19.75
#